data_aab963e6037be2ca727debf833865be6
#
_entry.id   aab963e6037be2ca727debf833865be6
#
_cell.length_a   1.000
_cell.length_b   1.000
_cell.length_c   1.000
_cell.angle_alpha   90.00
_cell.angle_beta   90.00
_cell.angle_gamma   90.00
#
_symmetry.space_group_name_H-M   'P 1'
#
loop_
_entity.id
_entity.type
_entity.pdbx_description
1 polymer ?
#
loop_
_entity_poly.entity_id
_entity_poly.type
_entity_poly.pdbx_seq_one_letter_code
_entity_poly.pdbx_strand_id
1 'polypeptide(L)'
;MINCGVQEPNIVNIAAGLASQGKRVIVYGVAGFVLYKAYEQIKLNIKGWAEHSGSVIFVNAGANGCYNALGRGHLLDDDALLMKALDIPLYDPIDRSTFVRYVKEGLQQTGVRYIRLGWDNEVWRKKE
;
A
#
# COMPACT_ATOMS: atom_id res chain seq x y z
N MET A 1 13.74 -8.53 4.74
CA MET A 1 13.27 -7.14 4.51
C MET A 1 14.30 -6.43 3.64
N ILE A 2 13.85 -5.69 2.63
CA ILE A 2 14.71 -4.91 1.72
C ILE A 2 14.45 -3.44 2.04
N ASN A 3 15.49 -2.70 2.42
CA ASN A 3 15.40 -1.25 2.60
C ASN A 3 15.93 -0.57 1.34
N CYS A 4 15.07 0.16 0.65
CA CYS A 4 15.39 0.83 -0.61
C CYS A 4 15.72 2.32 -0.44
N GLY A 5 15.78 2.82 0.79
CA GLY A 5 15.90 4.25 1.05
C GLY A 5 14.62 5.04 0.69
N VAL A 6 14.72 6.36 0.61
CA VAL A 6 13.61 7.25 0.22
C VAL A 6 13.53 7.32 -1.31
N GLN A 7 12.99 6.28 -1.92
CA GLN A 7 12.99 6.07 -3.38
C GLN A 7 11.69 5.36 -3.81
N GLU A 8 10.55 6.01 -3.67
CA GLU A 8 9.23 5.38 -3.85
C GLU A 8 9.03 4.74 -5.23
N PRO A 9 9.39 5.37 -6.36
CA PRO A 9 9.30 4.70 -7.65
C PRO A 9 10.18 3.44 -7.75
N ASN A 10 11.37 3.48 -7.15
CA ASN A 10 12.28 2.33 -7.16
C ASN A 10 11.78 1.18 -6.28
N ILE A 11 11.19 1.49 -5.09
CA ILE A 11 10.56 0.48 -4.24
C ILE A 11 9.47 -0.27 -5.01
N VAL A 12 8.64 0.45 -5.75
CA VAL A 12 7.57 -0.14 -6.56
C VAL A 12 8.12 -0.99 -7.71
N ASN A 13 9.19 -0.53 -8.37
CA ASN A 13 9.84 -1.30 -9.42
C ASN A 13 10.47 -2.60 -8.91
N ILE A 14 11.12 -2.56 -7.75
CA ILE A 14 11.65 -3.76 -7.09
C ILE A 14 10.51 -4.72 -6.74
N ALA A 15 9.41 -4.21 -6.19
CA ALA A 15 8.24 -5.01 -5.87
C ALA A 15 7.64 -5.66 -7.12
N ALA A 16 7.55 -4.92 -8.22
CA ALA A 16 7.08 -5.44 -9.51
C ALA A 16 7.97 -6.59 -10.01
N GLY A 17 9.29 -6.39 -10.01
CA GLY A 17 10.25 -7.43 -10.41
C GLY A 17 10.15 -8.69 -9.56
N LEU A 18 10.00 -8.56 -8.25
CA LEU A 18 9.80 -9.71 -7.36
C LEU A 18 8.45 -10.41 -7.61
N ALA A 19 7.37 -9.64 -7.76
CA ALA A 19 6.05 -10.20 -7.99
C ALA A 19 5.93 -10.90 -9.34
N SER A 20 6.60 -10.40 -10.38
CA SER A 20 6.64 -11.06 -11.70
C SER A 20 7.29 -12.45 -11.65
N GLN A 21 8.11 -12.71 -10.64
CA GLN A 21 8.70 -14.02 -10.36
C GLN A 21 7.87 -14.85 -9.35
N GLY A 22 6.59 -14.52 -9.18
CA GLY A 22 5.68 -15.25 -8.30
C GLY A 22 5.88 -14.97 -6.80
N LYS A 23 6.66 -13.95 -6.44
CA LYS A 23 6.86 -13.62 -5.03
C LYS A 23 5.67 -12.86 -4.46
N ARG A 24 5.52 -12.95 -3.15
CA ARG A 24 4.55 -12.19 -2.36
C ARG A 24 5.27 -11.04 -1.68
N VAL A 25 4.89 -9.83 -2.01
CA VAL A 25 5.62 -8.62 -1.63
C VAL A 25 4.71 -7.68 -0.85
N ILE A 26 5.21 -7.16 0.26
CA ILE A 26 4.58 -6.06 0.99
C ILE A 26 5.42 -4.81 0.75
N VAL A 27 4.78 -3.76 0.25
CA VAL A 27 5.37 -2.43 0.07
C VAL A 27 4.87 -1.54 1.20
N TYR A 28 5.78 -1.16 2.10
CA TYR A 28 5.47 -0.26 3.20
C TYR A 28 6.06 1.14 2.95
N GLY A 29 5.30 2.17 3.25
CA GLY A 29 5.75 3.56 3.14
C GLY A 29 4.66 4.55 3.53
N VAL A 30 4.95 5.84 3.36
CA VAL A 30 3.96 6.91 3.52
C VAL A 30 3.10 6.95 2.26
N ALA A 31 1.80 6.84 2.43
CA ALA A 31 0.86 6.65 1.32
C ALA A 31 0.93 7.76 0.27
N GLY A 32 0.91 9.03 0.68
CA GLY A 32 1.00 10.15 -0.26
C GLY A 32 2.26 10.09 -1.12
N PHE A 33 3.38 9.68 -0.56
CA PHE A 33 4.62 9.59 -1.33
C PHE A 33 4.64 8.36 -2.23
N VAL A 34 4.24 7.20 -1.74
CA VAL A 34 4.21 5.97 -2.55
C VAL A 34 3.22 6.11 -3.69
N LEU A 35 1.99 6.56 -3.41
CA LEU A 35 0.94 6.60 -4.42
C LEU A 35 1.17 7.70 -5.47
N TYR A 36 1.52 8.92 -5.05
CA TYR A 36 1.68 10.01 -6.01
C TYR A 36 2.98 9.91 -6.81
N LYS A 37 4.10 9.64 -6.14
CA LYS A 37 5.40 9.61 -6.81
C LYS A 37 5.60 8.37 -7.67
N ALA A 38 4.98 7.24 -7.30
CA ALA A 38 5.12 5.98 -8.02
C ALA A 38 3.85 5.56 -8.78
N TYR A 39 2.93 6.48 -9.04
CA TYR A 39 1.68 6.19 -9.74
C TYR A 39 1.90 5.48 -11.08
N GLU A 40 2.82 5.99 -11.88
CA GLU A 40 3.16 5.40 -13.18
C GLU A 40 3.68 3.97 -13.04
N GLN A 41 4.59 3.73 -12.08
CA GLN A 41 5.15 2.40 -11.84
C GLN A 41 4.09 1.42 -11.34
N ILE A 42 3.16 1.89 -10.49
CA ILE A 42 2.03 1.08 -10.04
C ILE A 42 1.15 0.70 -11.24
N LYS A 43 0.80 1.67 -12.07
CA LYS A 43 -0.05 1.49 -13.23
C LYS A 43 0.56 0.55 -14.27
N LEU A 44 1.81 0.75 -14.62
CA LEU A 44 2.46 0.04 -15.73
C LEU A 44 3.09 -1.29 -15.26
N ASN A 45 3.82 -1.26 -14.15
CA ASN A 45 4.65 -2.40 -13.77
C ASN A 45 3.94 -3.35 -12.79
N ILE A 46 3.07 -2.83 -11.92
CA ILE A 46 2.27 -3.68 -11.03
C ILE A 46 0.99 -4.14 -11.74
N LYS A 47 0.10 -3.22 -12.07
CA LYS A 47 -1.20 -3.54 -12.70
C LYS A 47 -1.08 -4.09 -14.10
N GLY A 48 -0.17 -3.54 -14.89
CA GLY A 48 -0.02 -3.99 -16.28
C GLY A 48 0.71 -5.32 -16.43
N TRP A 49 1.42 -5.77 -15.42
CA TRP A 49 2.34 -6.90 -15.56
C TRP A 49 2.47 -7.80 -14.33
N ALA A 50 2.93 -7.28 -13.19
CA ALA A 50 3.34 -8.11 -12.05
C ALA A 50 2.17 -8.79 -11.30
N GLU A 51 0.97 -8.20 -11.33
CA GLU A 51 -0.20 -8.70 -10.60
C GLU A 51 -0.67 -10.08 -11.03
N HIS A 52 -0.33 -10.50 -12.24
CA HIS A 52 -0.75 -11.79 -12.80
C HIS A 52 0.08 -12.98 -12.30
N SER A 53 1.27 -12.72 -11.78
CA SER A 53 2.22 -13.77 -11.39
C SER A 53 2.41 -13.87 -9.88
N GLY A 54 2.43 -12.74 -9.18
CA GLY A 54 2.68 -12.66 -7.75
C GLY A 54 1.62 -11.89 -6.97
N SER A 55 1.96 -11.48 -5.77
CA SER A 55 1.13 -10.61 -4.95
C SER A 55 1.89 -9.37 -4.54
N VAL A 56 1.27 -8.20 -4.68
CA VAL A 56 1.78 -6.94 -4.14
C VAL A 56 0.75 -6.34 -3.20
N ILE A 57 1.14 -6.16 -1.95
CA ILE A 57 0.29 -5.55 -0.93
C ILE A 57 0.93 -4.22 -0.55
N PHE A 58 0.30 -3.12 -0.93
CA PHE A 58 0.66 -1.81 -0.44
C PHE A 58 0.08 -1.64 0.97
N VAL A 59 0.93 -1.52 1.97
CA VAL A 59 0.55 -1.22 3.36
C VAL A 59 1.09 0.17 3.67
N ASN A 60 0.27 1.19 3.50
CA ASN A 60 0.76 2.55 3.55
C ASN A 60 0.10 3.38 4.64
N ALA A 61 0.94 4.07 5.43
CA ALA A 61 0.53 4.98 6.48
C ALA A 61 0.25 6.37 5.91
N GLY A 62 -0.69 7.10 6.51
CA GLY A 62 -1.00 8.48 6.13
C GLY A 62 -2.48 8.78 5.98
N ALA A 63 -3.33 7.75 6.05
CA ALA A 63 -4.78 7.94 5.98
C ALA A 63 -5.33 8.67 7.22
N ASN A 64 -6.58 9.20 7.09
CA ASN A 64 -7.32 9.84 8.16
C ASN A 64 -6.55 10.98 8.84
N GLY A 65 -5.78 11.74 8.07
CA GLY A 65 -5.11 12.93 8.55
C GLY A 65 -3.93 12.70 9.51
N CYS A 66 -3.41 11.48 9.61
CA CYS A 66 -2.38 11.17 10.60
C CYS A 66 -1.08 11.98 10.44
N TYR A 67 -0.86 12.57 9.29
CA TYR A 67 0.30 13.43 9.01
C TYR A 67 -0.07 14.87 8.67
N ASN A 68 -1.29 15.33 9.01
CA ASN A 68 -1.75 16.69 8.70
C ASN A 68 -0.81 17.77 9.22
N ALA A 69 -0.22 17.58 10.41
CA ALA A 69 0.72 18.51 11.01
C ALA A 69 2.03 18.68 10.20
N LEU A 70 2.34 17.77 9.30
CA LEU A 70 3.55 17.80 8.48
C LEU A 70 3.34 18.56 7.16
N GLY A 71 2.16 19.10 6.94
CA GLY A 71 1.85 19.95 5.80
C GLY A 71 1.29 19.19 4.59
N ARG A 72 0.97 19.95 3.56
CA ARG A 72 0.15 19.52 2.43
C ARG A 72 0.69 18.31 1.66
N GLY A 73 2.00 18.15 1.59
CA GLY A 73 2.62 17.00 0.92
C GLY A 73 2.41 15.65 1.62
N HIS A 74 1.91 15.67 2.86
CA HIS A 74 1.63 14.46 3.65
C HIS A 74 0.13 14.17 3.76
N LEU A 75 -0.72 15.04 3.22
CA LEU A 75 -2.17 14.81 3.17
C LEU A 75 -2.47 13.70 2.17
N LEU A 76 -3.44 12.88 2.51
CA LEU A 76 -3.92 11.80 1.67
C LEU A 76 -5.44 11.86 1.65
N ASP A 77 -5.98 12.61 0.69
CA ASP A 77 -7.42 12.87 0.59
C ASP A 77 -8.05 12.11 -0.59
N ASP A 78 -7.24 11.64 -1.53
CA ASP A 78 -7.67 11.13 -2.84
C ASP A 78 -7.15 9.71 -3.15
N ASP A 79 -6.58 9.02 -2.18
CA ASP A 79 -6.09 7.65 -2.37
C ASP A 79 -7.18 6.68 -2.84
N ALA A 80 -8.41 6.85 -2.36
CA ALA A 80 -9.54 6.05 -2.82
C ALA A 80 -9.86 6.27 -4.31
N LEU A 81 -9.71 7.50 -4.79
CA LEU A 81 -9.88 7.83 -6.21
C LEU A 81 -8.75 7.23 -7.05
N LEU A 82 -7.50 7.29 -6.56
CA LEU A 82 -6.36 6.68 -7.23
C LEU A 82 -6.50 5.16 -7.31
N MET A 83 -6.93 4.52 -6.23
CA MET A 83 -7.16 3.07 -6.21
C MET A 83 -8.28 2.68 -7.17
N LYS A 84 -9.37 3.43 -7.21
CA LYS A 84 -10.45 3.23 -8.19
C LYS A 84 -9.97 3.41 -9.63
N ALA A 85 -9.17 4.44 -9.90
CA ALA A 85 -8.61 4.69 -11.24
C ALA A 85 -7.66 3.59 -11.71
N LEU A 86 -6.97 2.93 -10.77
CA LEU A 86 -6.05 1.82 -11.02
C LEU A 86 -6.74 0.44 -10.94
N ASP A 87 -8.02 0.38 -10.60
CA ASP A 87 -8.73 -0.87 -10.34
C ASP A 87 -8.00 -1.74 -9.27
N ILE A 88 -7.57 -1.09 -8.18
CA ILE A 88 -6.92 -1.74 -7.05
C ILE A 88 -7.88 -1.78 -5.86
N PRO A 89 -8.18 -2.96 -5.31
CA PRO A 89 -8.98 -3.08 -4.09
C PRO A 89 -8.34 -2.32 -2.92
N LEU A 90 -9.14 -1.46 -2.28
CA LEU A 90 -8.76 -0.72 -1.08
C LEU A 90 -9.38 -1.37 0.15
N TYR A 91 -8.57 -1.59 1.17
CA TYR A 91 -8.96 -2.12 2.47
C TYR A 91 -8.63 -1.10 3.56
N ASP A 92 -9.62 -0.79 4.38
CA ASP A 92 -9.51 0.14 5.51
C ASP A 92 -9.78 -0.63 6.82
N PRO A 93 -8.74 -1.19 7.44
CA PRO A 93 -8.92 -2.03 8.63
C PRO A 93 -9.30 -1.17 9.83
N ILE A 94 -10.33 -1.61 10.55
CA ILE A 94 -10.83 -0.92 11.75
C ILE A 94 -10.07 -1.32 13.02
N ASP A 95 -9.36 -2.45 13.00
CA ASP A 95 -8.58 -2.97 14.11
C ASP A 95 -7.43 -3.87 13.65
N ARG A 96 -6.59 -4.28 14.61
CA ARG A 96 -5.44 -5.15 14.35
C ARG A 96 -5.83 -6.50 13.76
N SER A 97 -6.93 -7.09 14.20
CA SER A 97 -7.36 -8.41 13.73
C SER A 97 -7.77 -8.36 12.27
N THR A 98 -8.50 -7.33 11.89
CA THR A 98 -8.91 -7.06 10.50
C THR A 98 -7.70 -6.77 9.61
N PHE A 99 -6.74 -5.98 10.09
CA PHE A 99 -5.48 -5.74 9.38
C PHE A 99 -4.72 -7.04 9.09
N VAL A 100 -4.50 -7.86 10.12
CA VAL A 100 -3.79 -9.14 9.98
C VAL A 100 -4.52 -10.07 9.01
N ARG A 101 -5.85 -10.09 9.05
CA ARG A 101 -6.66 -10.87 8.12
C ARG A 101 -6.44 -10.41 6.67
N TYR A 102 -6.55 -9.11 6.39
CA TYR A 102 -6.35 -8.58 5.03
C TYR A 102 -4.95 -8.86 4.48
N VAL A 103 -3.91 -8.74 5.32
CA VAL A 103 -2.54 -9.10 4.92
C VAL A 103 -2.43 -10.59 4.61
N LYS A 104 -2.95 -11.47 5.47
CA LYS A 104 -2.92 -12.92 5.26
C LYS A 104 -3.65 -13.33 3.98
N GLU A 105 -4.85 -12.82 3.76
CA GLU A 105 -5.62 -13.06 2.55
C GLU A 105 -4.86 -12.58 1.30
N GLY A 106 -4.24 -11.42 1.39
CA GLY A 106 -3.42 -10.87 0.33
C GLY A 106 -2.20 -11.72 -0.02
N LEU A 107 -1.57 -12.34 0.98
CA LEU A 107 -0.43 -13.22 0.77
C LEU A 107 -0.80 -14.59 0.19
N GLN A 108 -2.07 -14.97 0.21
CA GLN A 108 -2.56 -16.25 -0.32
C GLN A 108 -3.02 -16.17 -1.77
N GLN A 109 -3.21 -14.98 -2.31
CA GLN A 109 -3.76 -14.76 -3.64
C GLN A 109 -2.80 -13.93 -4.50
N THR A 110 -2.83 -14.13 -5.81
CA THR A 110 -2.18 -13.22 -6.75
C THR A 110 -2.93 -11.89 -6.85
N GLY A 111 -2.28 -10.89 -7.41
CA GLY A 111 -2.87 -9.58 -7.62
C GLY A 111 -2.30 -8.49 -6.73
N VAL A 112 -2.87 -7.31 -6.84
CA VAL A 112 -2.46 -6.13 -6.09
C VAL A 112 -3.56 -5.69 -5.15
N ARG A 113 -3.18 -5.16 -3.98
CA ARG A 113 -4.07 -4.62 -2.96
C ARG A 113 -3.46 -3.43 -2.27
N TYR A 114 -4.31 -2.55 -1.81
CA TYR A 114 -3.92 -1.43 -0.98
C TYR A 114 -4.61 -1.52 0.39
N ILE A 115 -3.81 -1.56 1.45
CA ILE A 115 -4.28 -1.54 2.84
C ILE A 115 -3.89 -0.18 3.43
N ARG A 116 -4.89 0.56 3.78
CA ARG A 116 -4.80 1.90 4.36
C ARG A 116 -4.44 1.81 5.84
N LEU A 117 -3.47 2.58 6.28
CA LEU A 117 -3.19 2.77 7.71
C LEU A 117 -3.38 4.24 8.07
N GLY A 118 -4.36 4.49 8.91
CA GLY A 118 -4.67 5.81 9.45
C GLY A 118 -4.32 5.92 10.93
N TRP A 119 -4.40 7.14 11.44
CA TRP A 119 -4.15 7.43 12.84
C TRP A 119 -5.36 7.21 13.76
N ASP A 120 -6.52 6.94 13.20
CA ASP A 120 -7.81 6.86 13.88
C ASP A 120 -7.98 5.59 14.73
N ASN A 121 -6.90 5.23 15.38
CA ASN A 121 -6.74 3.96 16.04
C ASN A 121 -6.71 4.11 17.56
N GLU A 122 -7.71 4.77 18.13
CA GLU A 122 -8.03 4.53 19.54
C GLU A 122 -8.25 3.02 19.78
N VAL A 123 -8.74 2.31 18.78
CA VAL A 123 -8.96 0.87 18.78
C VAL A 123 -7.64 0.08 18.87
N TRP A 124 -6.54 0.61 18.30
CA TRP A 124 -5.23 -0.03 18.37
C TRP A 124 -4.56 0.13 19.74
N ARG A 125 -4.94 1.16 20.50
CA ARG A 125 -4.38 1.47 21.83
C ARG A 125 -5.11 0.79 23.00
N LYS A 126 -6.34 0.31 22.80
CA LYS A 126 -7.20 -0.21 23.88
C LYS A 126 -7.06 -1.71 24.18
N LYS A 127 -6.07 -2.40 23.60
CA LYS A 127 -5.85 -3.83 23.82
C LYS A 127 -4.39 -4.18 24.12
N GLU A 128 -3.75 -3.41 24.98
CA GLU A 128 -2.56 -3.86 25.72
C GLU A 128 -2.95 -4.16 27.17
#